data_58553f5e61f25bc88112aa539d560ae2
#
_entry.id   58553f5e61f25bc88112aa539d560ae2
#
_cell.length_a   1.000
_cell.length_b   1.000
_cell.length_c   1.000
_cell.angle_alpha   90.00
_cell.angle_beta   90.00
_cell.angle_gamma   90.00
#
_symmetry.space_group_name_H-M   'P 1'
#
loop_
_entity.id
_entity.type
_entity.pdbx_description
1 polymer ?
#
loop_
_entity_poly.entity_id
_entity_poly.type
_entity_poly.pdbx_seq_one_letter_code
_entity_poly.pdbx_strand_id
1 'polypeptide(L)'
;MILYFADRELNIIGKASTKLPKGSVISNDKKTEDIETMATSFECDVSYAESDQRNIEICTTPGNYILRKTENDEDIMFQIIDSEKDDDSMTWHIYCEDVGMELLNEVALKTEEAKSWTATQAISNTIIGSGYEIGINRSDSTQKLCEFSEQTRSERLKDIADLFAIEIDYRFDLS
;
A
#
# COMPACT_ATOMS: atom_id res chain seq x y z
N MET A 1 11.82 13.74 -2.65
CA MET A 1 10.57 12.96 -2.59
C MET A 1 9.39 13.89 -2.84
N ILE A 2 8.38 13.42 -3.52
CA ILE A 2 7.08 14.10 -3.67
C ILE A 2 6.02 13.10 -3.22
N LEU A 3 5.07 13.58 -2.40
CA LEU A 3 3.85 12.87 -2.06
C LEU A 3 2.68 13.58 -2.72
N TYR A 4 1.79 12.81 -3.30
CA TYR A 4 0.48 13.27 -3.74
C TYR A 4 -0.56 12.74 -2.77
N PHE A 5 -1.51 13.58 -2.37
CA PHE A 5 -2.65 13.19 -1.58
C PHE A 5 -3.83 12.96 -2.51
N ALA A 6 -4.52 11.86 -2.33
CA ALA A 6 -5.74 11.55 -3.07
C ALA A 6 -6.91 11.31 -2.10
N ASP A 7 -8.11 11.67 -2.53
CA ASP A 7 -9.33 11.34 -1.79
C ASP A 7 -9.71 9.85 -1.97
N ARG A 8 -10.84 9.44 -1.38
CA ARG A 8 -11.32 8.06 -1.45
C ARG A 8 -11.75 7.62 -2.85
N GLU A 9 -12.01 8.55 -3.75
CA GLU A 9 -12.29 8.33 -5.17
C GLU A 9 -11.02 8.41 -6.03
N LEU A 10 -9.83 8.48 -5.39
CA LEU A 10 -8.52 8.59 -6.04
C LEU A 10 -8.29 9.88 -6.84
N ASN A 11 -9.05 10.94 -6.59
CA ASN A 11 -8.76 12.25 -7.15
C ASN A 11 -7.58 12.89 -6.40
N ILE A 12 -6.61 13.43 -7.11
CA ILE A 12 -5.49 14.16 -6.49
C ILE A 12 -6.01 15.48 -5.91
N ILE A 13 -5.90 15.62 -4.59
CA ILE A 13 -6.39 16.78 -3.82
C ILE A 13 -5.27 17.67 -3.29
N GLY A 14 -4.02 17.20 -3.31
CA GLY A 14 -2.88 17.98 -2.85
C GLY A 14 -1.55 17.31 -3.10
N LYS A 15 -0.49 18.03 -2.74
CA LYS A 15 0.89 17.52 -2.81
C LYS A 15 1.77 18.16 -1.74
N ALA A 16 2.75 17.39 -1.26
CA ALA A 16 3.82 17.86 -0.40
C ALA A 16 5.17 17.39 -0.94
N SER A 17 6.26 18.06 -0.58
CA SER A 17 7.59 17.71 -1.07
C SER A 17 8.68 18.08 -0.07
N THR A 18 9.78 17.33 -0.09
CA THR A 18 10.99 17.65 0.68
C THR A 18 11.77 18.87 0.15
N LYS A 19 11.44 19.40 -1.03
CA LYS A 19 12.25 20.43 -1.73
C LYS A 19 11.47 21.65 -2.24
N LEU A 20 10.17 21.79 -1.95
CA LEU A 20 9.41 22.94 -2.44
C LEU A 20 9.70 24.19 -1.59
N PRO A 21 10.12 25.30 -2.20
CA PRO A 21 10.40 26.55 -1.46
C PRO A 21 9.12 27.28 -0.99
N LYS A 22 7.96 26.90 -1.50
CA LYS A 22 6.64 27.36 -1.07
C LYS A 22 5.66 26.19 -1.17
N GLY A 23 4.99 25.86 -0.06
CA GLY A 23 4.04 24.76 0.01
C GLY A 23 4.32 23.87 1.20
N SER A 24 3.61 22.74 1.26
CA SER A 24 3.74 21.79 2.34
C SER A 24 5.06 21.01 2.23
N VAL A 25 5.78 20.95 3.35
CA VAL A 25 7.12 20.35 3.43
C VAL A 25 7.06 19.03 4.19
N ILE A 26 7.63 17.99 3.61
CA ILE A 26 7.75 16.67 4.22
C ILE A 26 9.07 16.59 5.01
N SER A 27 8.99 16.05 6.20
CA SER A 27 10.13 15.73 7.06
C SER A 27 9.87 14.42 7.83
N ASN A 28 10.91 13.89 8.47
CA ASN A 28 10.84 12.71 9.33
C ASN A 28 10.20 11.49 8.66
N ASP A 29 10.33 11.38 7.32
CA ASP A 29 9.76 10.28 6.58
C ASP A 29 10.46 8.94 6.91
N LYS A 30 9.63 7.94 7.22
CA LYS A 30 10.09 6.61 7.57
C LYS A 30 9.18 5.55 6.93
N LYS A 31 9.77 4.66 6.15
CA LYS A 31 9.12 3.45 5.64
C LYS A 31 9.56 2.26 6.51
N THR A 32 8.62 1.46 6.95
CA THR A 32 8.88 0.22 7.69
C THR A 32 8.27 -0.93 6.91
N GLU A 33 9.06 -1.97 6.67
CA GLU A 33 8.62 -3.20 6.01
C GLU A 33 8.67 -4.34 7.03
N ASP A 34 7.56 -5.03 7.18
CA ASP A 34 7.46 -6.23 8.00
C ASP A 34 7.51 -7.46 7.09
N ILE A 35 8.61 -8.21 7.17
CA ILE A 35 8.83 -9.40 6.35
C ILE A 35 7.86 -10.55 6.73
N GLU A 36 7.41 -10.59 7.99
CA GLU A 36 6.54 -11.67 8.45
C GLU A 36 5.11 -11.50 7.93
N THR A 37 4.63 -10.27 7.88
CA THR A 37 3.26 -9.95 7.43
C THR A 37 3.21 -9.44 5.99
N MET A 38 4.37 -9.17 5.38
CA MET A 38 4.49 -8.45 4.09
C MET A 38 3.84 -7.06 4.12
N ALA A 39 3.60 -6.53 5.32
CA ALA A 39 3.00 -5.23 5.52
C ALA A 39 4.04 -4.12 5.41
N THR A 40 3.66 -3.04 4.77
CA THR A 40 4.48 -1.84 4.72
C THR A 40 3.73 -0.69 5.39
N SER A 41 4.39 0.02 6.30
CA SER A 41 3.87 1.27 6.85
C SER A 41 4.74 2.45 6.45
N PHE A 42 4.14 3.63 6.46
CA PHE A 42 4.81 4.88 6.14
C PHE A 42 4.37 5.96 7.13
N GLU A 43 5.35 6.60 7.74
CA GLU A 43 5.15 7.72 8.66
C GLU A 43 5.85 8.95 8.10
N CYS A 44 5.25 10.12 8.25
CA CYS A 44 5.91 11.38 7.93
C CYS A 44 5.26 12.56 8.63
N ASP A 45 6.02 13.64 8.70
CA ASP A 45 5.54 14.94 9.13
C ASP A 45 5.32 15.83 7.92
N VAL A 46 4.20 16.55 7.91
CA VAL A 46 3.88 17.54 6.87
C VAL A 46 3.68 18.91 7.51
N SER A 47 4.71 19.76 7.39
CA SER A 47 4.63 21.14 7.82
C SER A 47 3.97 22.00 6.73
N TYR A 48 3.19 23.01 7.13
CA TYR A 48 2.43 23.85 6.22
C TYR A 48 2.46 25.33 6.63
N ALA A 49 2.20 26.22 5.66
CA ALA A 49 1.97 27.62 5.95
C ALA A 49 0.52 27.84 6.41
N GLU A 50 0.27 28.86 7.22
CA GLU A 50 -1.07 29.19 7.73
C GLU A 50 -2.13 29.32 6.61
N SER A 51 -1.71 29.85 5.45
CA SER A 51 -2.58 29.96 4.25
C SER A 51 -3.05 28.60 3.71
N ASP A 52 -2.31 27.53 3.96
CA ASP A 52 -2.55 26.19 3.41
C ASP A 52 -3.19 25.23 4.42
N GLN A 53 -3.41 25.69 5.66
CA GLN A 53 -3.93 24.88 6.75
C GLN A 53 -5.15 24.05 6.36
N ARG A 54 -6.18 24.71 5.82
CA ARG A 54 -7.43 24.03 5.44
C ARG A 54 -7.23 22.97 4.36
N ASN A 55 -6.32 23.24 3.42
CA ASN A 55 -6.04 22.30 2.34
C ASN A 55 -5.33 21.05 2.87
N ILE A 56 -4.35 21.24 3.73
CA ILE A 56 -3.63 20.13 4.36
C ILE A 56 -4.52 19.31 5.27
N GLU A 57 -5.39 19.94 6.06
CA GLU A 57 -6.37 19.23 6.87
C GLU A 57 -7.26 18.28 6.05
N ILE A 58 -7.70 18.72 4.87
CA ILE A 58 -8.45 17.86 3.94
C ILE A 58 -7.55 16.74 3.41
N CYS A 59 -6.32 17.05 3.01
CA CYS A 59 -5.39 16.07 2.47
C CYS A 59 -5.04 14.96 3.46
N THR A 60 -4.87 15.31 4.75
CA THR A 60 -4.42 14.39 5.80
C THR A 60 -5.56 13.67 6.51
N THR A 61 -6.80 13.83 6.05
CA THR A 61 -7.97 13.15 6.64
C THR A 61 -7.79 11.62 6.58
N PRO A 62 -7.97 10.89 7.70
CA PRO A 62 -7.93 9.43 7.70
C PRO A 62 -8.89 8.80 6.68
N GLY A 63 -8.41 7.79 5.98
CA GLY A 63 -9.11 7.14 4.88
C GLY A 63 -8.79 7.73 3.49
N ASN A 64 -8.08 8.85 3.41
CA ASN A 64 -7.47 9.32 2.17
C ASN A 64 -6.18 8.55 1.88
N TYR A 65 -5.60 8.77 0.70
CA TYR A 65 -4.42 8.05 0.25
C TYR A 65 -3.22 8.98 0.06
N ILE A 66 -2.04 8.42 0.26
CA ILE A 66 -0.76 9.02 -0.13
C ILE A 66 -0.18 8.18 -1.26
N LEU A 67 0.10 8.85 -2.39
CA LEU A 67 0.83 8.28 -3.50
C LEU A 67 2.26 8.78 -3.42
N ARG A 68 3.21 7.87 -3.22
CA ARG A 68 4.63 8.17 -3.16
C ARG A 68 5.28 7.76 -4.47
N LYS A 69 5.84 8.76 -5.16
CA LYS A 69 6.71 8.50 -6.31
C LYS A 69 8.16 8.49 -5.85
N THR A 70 8.84 7.37 -6.04
CA THR A 70 10.27 7.24 -5.76
C THR A 70 11.11 7.57 -7.00
N GLU A 71 12.42 7.81 -6.80
CA GLU A 71 13.35 8.07 -7.91
C GLU A 71 13.54 6.83 -8.81
N ASN A 72 13.14 5.65 -8.34
CA ASN A 72 13.25 4.37 -9.04
C ASN A 72 11.95 3.96 -9.74
N ASP A 73 11.00 4.88 -9.96
CA ASP A 73 9.68 4.62 -10.56
C ASP A 73 8.82 3.58 -9.81
N GLU A 74 9.08 3.38 -8.52
CA GLU A 74 8.20 2.58 -7.67
C GLU A 74 7.07 3.47 -7.17
N ASP A 75 5.90 3.34 -7.77
CA ASP A 75 4.69 4.00 -7.30
C ASP A 75 4.07 3.18 -6.17
N ILE A 76 4.12 3.71 -4.94
CA ILE A 76 3.57 3.06 -3.75
C ILE A 76 2.39 3.89 -3.26
N MET A 77 1.28 3.21 -3.00
CA MET A 77 0.09 3.82 -2.42
C MET A 77 -0.10 3.35 -0.99
N PHE A 78 -0.33 4.31 -0.10
CA PHE A 78 -0.63 4.09 1.30
C PHE A 78 -1.97 4.71 1.64
N GLN A 79 -2.73 4.07 2.51
CA GLN A 79 -3.92 4.67 3.11
C GLN A 79 -3.53 5.39 4.40
N ILE A 80 -4.02 6.60 4.60
CA ILE A 80 -3.86 7.33 5.86
C ILE A 80 -4.77 6.67 6.90
N ILE A 81 -4.17 6.07 7.92
CA ILE A 81 -4.86 5.42 9.01
C ILE A 81 -5.11 6.38 10.15
N ASP A 82 -4.09 7.19 10.46
CA ASP A 82 -4.15 8.18 11.53
C ASP A 82 -3.41 9.45 11.16
N SER A 83 -3.88 10.57 11.70
CA SER A 83 -3.24 11.87 11.53
C SER A 83 -3.46 12.75 12.75
N GLU A 84 -2.38 13.27 13.30
CA GLU A 84 -2.38 14.14 14.47
C GLU A 84 -1.81 15.51 14.12
N LYS A 85 -2.54 16.55 14.51
CA LYS A 85 -2.13 17.94 14.30
C LYS A 85 -1.36 18.48 15.50
N ASP A 86 -0.19 19.01 15.25
CA ASP A 86 0.54 19.85 16.20
C ASP A 86 0.36 21.33 15.81
N ASP A 87 -0.44 22.05 16.59
CA ASP A 87 -0.75 23.46 16.35
C ASP A 87 0.46 24.37 16.63
N ASP A 88 1.35 23.98 17.54
CA ASP A 88 2.49 24.80 17.92
C ASP A 88 3.56 24.82 16.81
N SER A 89 3.76 23.70 16.13
CA SER A 89 4.71 23.55 15.03
C SER A 89 4.10 23.72 13.65
N MET A 90 2.78 23.89 13.54
CA MET A 90 2.04 23.86 12.26
C MET A 90 2.37 22.60 11.44
N THR A 91 2.32 21.45 12.05
CA THR A 91 2.70 20.18 11.45
C THR A 91 1.60 19.14 11.65
N TRP A 92 1.38 18.31 10.64
CA TRP A 92 0.61 17.08 10.74
C TRP A 92 1.56 15.88 10.81
N HIS A 93 1.40 15.05 11.82
CA HIS A 93 2.01 13.74 11.91
C HIS A 93 1.06 12.73 11.26
N ILE A 94 1.55 11.98 10.28
CA ILE A 94 0.71 11.08 9.47
C ILE A 94 1.27 9.67 9.60
N TYR A 95 0.39 8.72 9.93
CA TYR A 95 0.64 7.29 9.90
C TYR A 95 -0.20 6.64 8.80
N CYS A 96 0.46 5.87 7.95
CA CYS A 96 -0.15 5.23 6.79
C CYS A 96 0.23 3.76 6.71
N GLU A 97 -0.66 2.96 6.16
CA GLU A 97 -0.44 1.56 5.85
C GLU A 97 -0.59 1.31 4.35
N ASP A 98 0.15 0.32 3.86
CA ASP A 98 0.05 -0.13 2.48
C ASP A 98 -1.39 -0.58 2.17
N VAL A 99 -1.88 -0.24 0.98
CA VAL A 99 -3.23 -0.65 0.55
C VAL A 99 -3.38 -2.16 0.48
N GLY A 100 -2.28 -2.92 0.31
CA GLY A 100 -2.27 -4.38 0.41
C GLY A 100 -2.77 -4.91 1.75
N MET A 101 -2.75 -4.09 2.81
CA MET A 101 -3.32 -4.44 4.12
C MET A 101 -4.83 -4.69 4.07
N GLU A 102 -5.56 -4.17 3.09
CA GLU A 102 -6.97 -4.48 2.90
C GLU A 102 -7.20 -5.99 2.70
N LEU A 103 -6.25 -6.68 2.07
CA LEU A 103 -6.29 -8.14 1.87
C LEU A 103 -6.20 -8.94 3.16
N LEU A 104 -5.74 -8.34 4.28
CA LEU A 104 -5.78 -8.96 5.61
C LEU A 104 -7.21 -9.16 6.12
N ASN A 105 -8.13 -8.32 5.70
CA ASN A 105 -9.52 -8.37 6.13
C ASN A 105 -10.41 -9.19 5.18
N GLU A 106 -9.89 -9.59 4.02
CA GLU A 106 -10.62 -10.36 3.04
C GLU A 106 -10.33 -11.86 3.17
N VAL A 107 -11.39 -12.68 3.26
CA VAL A 107 -11.28 -14.13 3.38
C VAL A 107 -11.23 -14.78 2.02
N ALA A 108 -10.20 -15.58 1.78
CA ALA A 108 -10.10 -16.50 0.66
C ALA A 108 -10.63 -17.88 1.08
N LEU A 109 -11.64 -18.37 0.37
CA LEU A 109 -12.27 -19.65 0.68
C LEU A 109 -11.27 -20.81 0.51
N LYS A 110 -11.42 -21.87 1.31
CA LYS A 110 -10.61 -23.09 1.16
C LYS A 110 -10.70 -23.65 -0.25
N THR A 111 -9.65 -24.31 -0.71
CA THR A 111 -9.70 -25.10 -1.92
C THR A 111 -10.49 -26.39 -1.65
N GLU A 112 -11.45 -26.73 -2.52
CA GLU A 112 -12.24 -27.96 -2.36
C GLU A 112 -11.39 -29.21 -2.52
N GLU A 113 -10.39 -29.13 -3.43
CA GLU A 113 -9.45 -30.22 -3.73
C GLU A 113 -8.05 -29.65 -3.97
N ALA A 114 -7.04 -30.43 -3.64
CA ALA A 114 -5.65 -30.10 -3.98
C ALA A 114 -5.49 -30.07 -5.51
N LYS A 115 -4.89 -28.99 -6.02
CA LYS A 115 -4.67 -28.77 -7.46
C LYS A 115 -3.21 -28.44 -7.74
N SER A 116 -2.73 -28.94 -8.88
CA SER A 116 -1.41 -28.57 -9.36
C SER A 116 -1.52 -27.21 -10.10
N TRP A 117 -0.95 -26.16 -9.51
CA TRP A 117 -0.96 -24.79 -10.05
C TRP A 117 0.44 -24.24 -10.19
N THR A 118 0.61 -23.31 -11.13
CA THR A 118 1.72 -22.37 -11.13
C THR A 118 1.50 -21.28 -10.07
N ALA A 119 2.55 -20.56 -9.68
CA ALA A 119 2.42 -19.42 -8.77
C ALA A 119 1.37 -18.42 -9.26
N THR A 120 1.42 -18.06 -10.55
CA THR A 120 0.45 -17.17 -11.19
C THR A 120 -0.99 -17.64 -11.03
N GLN A 121 -1.26 -18.92 -11.25
CA GLN A 121 -2.61 -19.48 -11.10
C GLN A 121 -3.09 -19.46 -9.64
N ALA A 122 -2.20 -19.75 -8.69
CA ALA A 122 -2.51 -19.71 -7.28
C ALA A 122 -2.80 -18.27 -6.81
N ILE A 123 -1.97 -17.30 -7.22
CA ILE A 123 -2.18 -15.88 -6.92
C ILE A 123 -3.49 -15.39 -7.55
N SER A 124 -3.72 -15.62 -8.86
CA SER A 124 -4.95 -15.20 -9.53
C SER A 124 -6.21 -15.72 -8.85
N ASN A 125 -6.18 -16.98 -8.39
CA ASN A 125 -7.31 -17.57 -7.66
C ASN A 125 -7.52 -16.89 -6.29
N THR A 126 -6.45 -16.47 -5.64
CA THR A 126 -6.50 -15.83 -4.32
C THR A 126 -7.07 -14.42 -4.40
N ILE A 127 -6.68 -13.63 -5.43
CA ILE A 127 -7.06 -12.23 -5.55
C ILE A 127 -8.35 -12.00 -6.35
N ILE A 128 -9.00 -13.06 -6.82
CA ILE A 128 -10.24 -12.92 -7.61
C ILE A 128 -11.32 -12.14 -6.83
N GLY A 129 -11.82 -11.07 -7.43
CA GLY A 129 -12.85 -10.21 -6.82
C GLY A 129 -12.33 -9.25 -5.74
N SER A 130 -11.02 -9.13 -5.51
CA SER A 130 -10.43 -8.16 -4.57
C SER A 130 -10.15 -6.78 -5.16
N GLY A 131 -10.24 -6.63 -6.48
CA GLY A 131 -9.82 -5.41 -7.17
C GLY A 131 -8.32 -5.38 -7.50
N TYR A 132 -7.54 -6.36 -7.06
CA TYR A 132 -6.12 -6.49 -7.38
C TYR A 132 -5.91 -7.31 -8.65
N GLU A 133 -4.86 -6.98 -9.38
CA GLU A 133 -4.42 -7.68 -10.59
C GLU A 133 -2.95 -8.05 -10.50
N ILE A 134 -2.54 -9.08 -11.26
CA ILE A 134 -1.12 -9.43 -11.38
C ILE A 134 -0.48 -8.49 -12.40
N GLY A 135 0.39 -7.62 -11.93
CA GLY A 135 1.19 -6.72 -12.77
C GLY A 135 2.42 -7.45 -13.37
N ILE A 136 3.61 -7.10 -12.90
CA ILE A 136 4.85 -7.71 -13.38
C ILE A 136 5.00 -9.11 -12.77
N ASN A 137 4.97 -10.12 -13.62
CA ASN A 137 5.16 -11.51 -13.22
C ASN A 137 6.52 -12.04 -13.71
N ARG A 138 7.37 -12.41 -12.76
CA ARG A 138 8.69 -13.03 -13.02
C ARG A 138 8.75 -14.47 -12.55
N SER A 139 7.63 -15.06 -12.10
CA SER A 139 7.59 -16.46 -11.69
C SER A 139 7.74 -17.38 -12.92
N ASP A 140 8.31 -18.54 -12.68
CA ASP A 140 8.44 -19.57 -13.71
C ASP A 140 7.12 -20.36 -13.90
N SER A 141 7.11 -21.33 -14.81
CA SER A 141 5.97 -22.20 -15.08
C SER A 141 5.94 -23.46 -14.20
N THR A 142 6.78 -23.52 -13.16
CA THR A 142 6.81 -24.67 -12.25
C THR A 142 5.45 -24.83 -11.57
N GLN A 143 4.93 -26.05 -11.58
CA GLN A 143 3.68 -26.40 -10.91
C GLN A 143 3.95 -27.07 -9.57
N LYS A 144 3.18 -26.70 -8.57
CA LYS A 144 3.20 -27.34 -7.26
C LYS A 144 1.79 -27.69 -6.83
N LEU A 145 1.67 -28.70 -5.99
CA LEU A 145 0.39 -29.08 -5.42
C LEU A 145 -0.03 -28.04 -4.40
N CYS A 146 -1.14 -27.36 -4.66
CA CYS A 146 -1.71 -26.32 -3.82
C CYS A 146 -2.98 -26.82 -3.15
N GLU A 147 -2.98 -26.79 -1.82
CA GLU A 147 -4.12 -27.08 -0.97
C GLU A 147 -4.15 -26.02 0.12
N PHE A 148 -5.18 -25.17 0.10
CA PHE A 148 -5.29 -24.06 1.02
C PHE A 148 -6.51 -24.18 1.91
N SER A 149 -6.34 -23.91 3.20
CA SER A 149 -7.43 -23.78 4.17
C SER A 149 -8.20 -22.48 3.93
N GLU A 150 -9.32 -22.30 4.61
CA GLU A 150 -9.95 -20.99 4.72
C GLU A 150 -9.06 -20.07 5.57
N GLN A 151 -8.65 -18.96 5.00
CA GLN A 151 -7.71 -18.01 5.59
C GLN A 151 -7.85 -16.64 4.90
N THR A 152 -7.21 -15.60 5.44
CA THR A 152 -7.20 -14.31 4.77
C THR A 152 -6.45 -14.38 3.43
N ARG A 153 -6.76 -13.48 2.51
CA ARG A 153 -6.06 -13.42 1.21
C ARG A 153 -4.58 -13.15 1.40
N SER A 154 -4.22 -12.29 2.36
CA SER A 154 -2.83 -11.98 2.66
C SER A 154 -2.08 -13.21 3.17
N GLU A 155 -2.65 -13.97 4.14
CA GLU A 155 -2.04 -15.22 4.62
C GLU A 155 -1.83 -16.22 3.48
N ARG A 156 -2.81 -16.34 2.58
CA ARG A 156 -2.69 -17.23 1.43
C ARG A 156 -1.62 -16.78 0.44
N LEU A 157 -1.51 -15.48 0.19
CA LEU A 157 -0.44 -14.95 -0.68
C LEU A 157 0.94 -15.24 -0.07
N LYS A 158 1.07 -15.13 1.25
CA LYS A 158 2.29 -15.54 1.97
C LYS A 158 2.59 -17.03 1.79
N ASP A 159 1.61 -17.91 2.00
CA ASP A 159 1.78 -19.35 1.80
C ASP A 159 2.20 -19.68 0.35
N ILE A 160 1.65 -18.97 -0.63
CA ILE A 160 2.04 -19.09 -2.04
C ILE A 160 3.48 -18.61 -2.25
N ALA A 161 3.84 -17.46 -1.68
CA ALA A 161 5.20 -16.92 -1.77
C ALA A 161 6.22 -17.93 -1.20
N ASP A 162 5.96 -18.46 -0.03
CA ASP A 162 6.80 -19.49 0.61
C ASP A 162 6.83 -20.79 -0.21
N LEU A 163 5.66 -21.27 -0.65
CA LEU A 163 5.56 -22.50 -1.43
C LEU A 163 6.37 -22.42 -2.73
N PHE A 164 6.32 -21.29 -3.45
CA PHE A 164 6.98 -21.12 -4.74
C PHE A 164 8.36 -20.46 -4.63
N ALA A 165 8.80 -20.05 -3.44
CA ALA A 165 10.02 -19.29 -3.18
C ALA A 165 10.10 -18.01 -4.05
N ILE A 166 9.04 -17.23 -4.04
CA ILE A 166 8.91 -15.95 -4.75
C ILE A 166 8.64 -14.83 -3.76
N GLU A 167 8.87 -13.60 -4.19
CA GLU A 167 8.49 -12.38 -3.49
C GLU A 167 7.25 -11.78 -4.14
N ILE A 168 6.33 -11.24 -3.34
CA ILE A 168 5.12 -10.57 -3.80
C ILE A 168 5.15 -9.13 -3.28
N ASP A 169 5.16 -8.17 -4.21
CA ASP A 169 5.08 -6.74 -3.93
C ASP A 169 3.70 -6.20 -4.31
N TYR A 170 3.16 -5.34 -3.46
CA TYR A 170 1.96 -4.57 -3.77
C TYR A 170 2.34 -3.24 -4.40
N ARG A 171 1.81 -2.95 -5.57
CA ARG A 171 2.08 -1.71 -6.30
C ARG A 171 0.80 -1.12 -6.84
N PHE A 172 0.79 0.18 -6.98
CA PHE A 172 -0.30 0.92 -7.61
C PHE A 172 0.12 1.37 -9.01
N ASP A 173 -0.74 1.14 -9.99
CA ASP A 173 -0.53 1.62 -11.36
C ASP A 173 -1.33 2.91 -11.56
N LEU A 174 -0.63 4.01 -11.84
CA LEU A 174 -1.21 5.33 -12.13
C LEU A 174 -1.50 5.53 -13.64
N SER A 175 -1.38 4.49 -14.48
CA SER A 175 -1.58 4.59 -15.93
C SER A 175 -3.04 4.76 -16.37
#